data_cca8c4d3451f951f279db3834d593df2
#
_entry.id   cca8c4d3451f951f279db3834d593df2
#
_cell.length_a   1.000
_cell.length_b   1.000
_cell.length_c   1.000
_cell.angle_alpha   90.00
_cell.angle_beta   90.00
_cell.angle_gamma   90.00
#
_symmetry.space_group_name_H-M   'P 1'
#
loop_
_entity.id
_entity.type
_entity.pdbx_description
1 polymer ?
#
loop_
_entity_poly.entity_id
_entity_poly.type
_entity_poly.pdbx_seq_one_letter_code
_entity_poly.pdbx_strand_id
1 'polypeptide(L)'
;NIRPYDAVKLCKEASETVNASRKLEVELRFDTELPELMIETDDARLRQVLINLLVNATKFTKEGSIVLRLELSDRNTAFFSVTDTGCGIPLEKQGLIFERFEKLNDFAQGSGLGLSICQLIVTYMRGRIWVDSNYTQGARFCFTHPLKYKPKAEGAV
;
A
#
# COMPACT_ATOMS: atom_id res chain seq x y z
N ASN A 1 16.02 9.75 2.85
CA ASN A 1 17.09 8.80 3.20
C ASN A 1 16.98 7.50 2.40
N ILE A 2 17.46 7.54 1.19
CA ILE A 2 17.43 6.37 0.32
C ILE A 2 18.59 5.45 0.69
N ARG A 3 18.27 4.19 0.97
CA ARG A 3 19.26 3.15 1.29
C ARG A 3 18.74 1.77 0.88
N PRO A 4 19.62 0.79 0.74
CA PRO A 4 19.17 -0.57 0.50
C PRO A 4 18.41 -1.11 1.73
N TYR A 5 17.27 -1.75 1.49
CA TYR A 5 16.48 -2.38 2.54
C TYR A 5 15.74 -3.58 1.96
N ASP A 6 15.58 -4.63 2.76
CA ASP A 6 14.85 -5.81 2.32
C ASP A 6 13.34 -5.57 2.37
N ALA A 7 12.71 -5.51 1.21
CA ALA A 7 11.27 -5.27 1.11
C ALA A 7 10.43 -6.38 1.75
N VAL A 8 10.92 -7.62 1.72
CA VAL A 8 10.23 -8.75 2.38
C VAL A 8 10.19 -8.52 3.89
N LYS A 9 11.33 -8.16 4.46
CA LYS A 9 11.41 -7.83 5.89
C LYS A 9 10.49 -6.67 6.25
N LEU A 10 10.46 -5.64 5.43
CA LEU A 10 9.64 -4.46 5.66
C LEU A 10 8.15 -4.80 5.67
N CYS A 11 7.71 -5.63 4.73
CA CYS A 11 6.32 -6.10 4.68
C CYS A 11 5.95 -6.91 5.91
N LYS A 12 6.84 -7.80 6.36
CA LYS A 12 6.62 -8.57 7.59
C LYS A 12 6.47 -7.64 8.79
N GLU A 13 7.37 -6.67 8.92
CA GLU A 13 7.34 -5.70 10.02
C GLU A 13 6.04 -4.89 10.02
N ALA A 14 5.62 -4.40 8.86
CA ALA A 14 4.39 -3.62 8.74
C ALA A 14 3.16 -4.45 9.12
N SER A 15 3.09 -5.70 8.64
CA SER A 15 1.99 -6.61 8.96
C SER A 15 1.93 -6.91 10.45
N GLU A 16 3.06 -7.18 11.06
CA GLU A 16 3.14 -7.45 12.50
C GLU A 16 2.72 -6.24 13.32
N THR A 17 3.14 -5.04 12.91
CA THR A 17 2.78 -3.80 13.59
C THR A 17 1.27 -3.61 13.60
N VAL A 18 0.61 -3.80 12.47
CA VAL A 18 -0.84 -3.63 12.39
C VAL A 18 -1.56 -4.73 13.15
N ASN A 19 -1.09 -5.98 13.05
CA ASN A 19 -1.68 -7.09 13.80
C ASN A 19 -1.59 -6.89 15.31
N ALA A 20 -0.48 -6.35 15.80
CA ALA A 20 -0.28 -6.15 17.23
C ALA A 20 -1.14 -5.02 17.81
N SER A 21 -1.50 -4.04 16.99
CA SER A 21 -2.18 -2.83 17.44
C SER A 21 -3.71 -2.92 17.43
N ARG A 22 -4.28 -4.07 17.09
CA ARG A 22 -5.72 -4.20 16.97
C ARG A 22 -6.23 -5.58 17.34
N LYS A 23 -7.50 -5.65 17.73
CA LYS A 23 -8.21 -6.92 17.90
C LYS A 23 -8.73 -7.36 16.56
N LEU A 24 -8.42 -8.60 16.17
CA LEU A 24 -8.75 -9.08 14.86
C LEU A 24 -9.91 -10.05 14.87
N GLU A 25 -10.99 -9.66 14.21
CA GLU A 25 -11.97 -10.61 13.69
C GLU A 25 -11.66 -10.90 12.22
N VAL A 26 -10.64 -10.24 11.68
CA VAL A 26 -10.24 -10.32 10.30
C VAL A 26 -8.81 -10.85 10.24
N GLU A 27 -8.59 -11.86 9.41
CA GLU A 27 -7.25 -12.36 9.16
C GLU A 27 -6.47 -11.30 8.38
N LEU A 28 -5.27 -10.97 8.87
CA LEU A 28 -4.36 -10.12 8.14
C LEU A 28 -3.04 -10.86 8.01
N ARG A 29 -2.62 -11.15 6.78
CA ARG A 29 -1.39 -11.88 6.53
C ARG A 29 -0.56 -11.24 5.43
N PHE A 30 0.74 -11.53 5.46
CA PHE A 30 1.67 -11.19 4.41
C PHE A 30 2.00 -12.44 3.62
N ASP A 31 1.98 -12.34 2.30
CA ASP A 31 2.20 -13.44 1.38
C ASP A 31 3.22 -13.04 0.32
N THR A 32 4.24 -13.85 0.11
CA THR A 32 5.22 -13.67 -0.95
C THR A 32 5.92 -14.99 -1.25
N GLU A 33 6.37 -15.15 -2.47
CA GLU A 33 7.22 -16.27 -2.86
C GLU A 33 8.71 -15.91 -2.80
N LEU A 34 9.03 -14.64 -2.53
CA LEU A 34 10.40 -14.16 -2.51
C LEU A 34 11.02 -14.37 -1.13
N PRO A 35 12.23 -14.95 -1.03
CA PRO A 35 12.91 -15.07 0.27
C PRO A 35 13.42 -13.74 0.76
N GLU A 36 13.82 -12.85 -0.14
CA GLU A 36 14.21 -11.48 0.14
C GLU A 36 14.10 -10.65 -1.13
N LEU A 37 14.06 -9.33 -0.98
CA LEU A 37 14.08 -8.42 -2.11
C LEU A 37 14.70 -7.10 -1.69
N MET A 38 15.97 -6.91 -2.05
CA MET A 38 16.65 -5.66 -1.73
C MET A 38 16.21 -4.55 -2.69
N ILE A 39 15.79 -3.45 -2.14
CA ILE A 39 15.38 -2.26 -2.89
C ILE A 39 16.07 -1.02 -2.30
N GLU A 40 16.31 -0.04 -3.14
CA GLU A 40 16.80 1.27 -2.70
C GLU A 40 15.59 2.14 -2.39
N THR A 41 15.39 2.42 -1.11
CA THR A 41 14.18 3.07 -0.64
C THR A 41 14.43 3.90 0.62
N ASP A 42 13.50 4.78 0.91
CA ASP A 42 13.35 5.37 2.23
C ASP A 42 12.44 4.42 3.03
N ASP A 43 13.04 3.57 3.84
CA ASP A 43 12.29 2.51 4.53
C ASP A 43 11.24 3.05 5.49
N ALA A 44 11.50 4.17 6.15
CA ALA A 44 10.51 4.77 7.04
C ALA A 44 9.27 5.24 6.27
N ARG A 45 9.47 5.84 5.11
CA ARG A 45 8.37 6.31 4.26
C ARG A 45 7.61 5.15 3.63
N LEU A 46 8.33 4.15 3.15
CA LEU A 46 7.67 2.97 2.58
C LEU A 46 6.87 2.22 3.65
N ARG A 47 7.41 2.11 4.86
CA ARG A 47 6.66 1.53 5.99
C ARG A 47 5.38 2.31 6.25
N GLN A 48 5.43 3.62 6.18
CA GLN A 48 4.25 4.47 6.36
C GLN A 48 3.18 4.16 5.30
N VAL A 49 3.58 3.98 4.04
CA VAL A 49 2.63 3.59 2.98
C VAL A 49 1.97 2.26 3.30
N LEU A 50 2.77 1.25 3.64
CA LEU A 50 2.24 -0.09 3.93
C LEU A 50 1.30 -0.06 5.13
N ILE A 51 1.67 0.59 6.20
CA ILE A 51 0.82 0.68 7.39
C ILE A 51 -0.47 1.43 7.08
N ASN A 52 -0.39 2.54 6.35
CA ASN A 52 -1.58 3.30 5.97
C ASN A 52 -2.55 2.47 5.13
N LEU A 53 -2.05 1.72 4.16
CA LEU A 53 -2.91 0.86 3.33
C LEU A 53 -3.52 -0.28 4.16
N LEU A 54 -2.74 -0.89 5.04
CA LEU A 54 -3.24 -1.97 5.90
C LEU A 54 -4.28 -1.46 6.89
N VAL A 55 -4.02 -0.34 7.54
CA VAL A 55 -4.99 0.26 8.48
C VAL A 55 -6.27 0.66 7.74
N ASN A 56 -6.13 1.22 6.56
CA ASN A 56 -7.30 1.55 5.73
C ASN A 56 -8.14 0.31 5.44
N ALA A 57 -7.50 -0.79 5.06
CA ALA A 57 -8.20 -2.05 4.81
C ALA A 57 -8.93 -2.55 6.07
N THR A 58 -8.34 -2.39 7.25
CA THR A 58 -9.01 -2.81 8.49
C THR A 58 -10.26 -2.00 8.79
N LYS A 59 -10.30 -0.75 8.38
CA LYS A 59 -11.49 0.10 8.59
C LYS A 59 -12.68 -0.35 7.76
N PHE A 60 -12.43 -0.93 6.60
CA PHE A 60 -13.48 -1.29 5.65
C PHE A 60 -13.75 -2.79 5.58
N THR A 61 -13.06 -3.59 6.38
CA THR A 61 -13.24 -5.05 6.40
C THR A 61 -13.64 -5.49 7.80
N LYS A 62 -14.91 -5.88 7.98
CA LYS A 62 -15.44 -6.31 9.28
C LYS A 62 -15.15 -7.76 9.56
N GLU A 63 -15.21 -8.59 8.53
CA GLU A 63 -14.88 -10.02 8.61
C GLU A 63 -14.29 -10.45 7.26
N GLY A 64 -13.55 -11.55 7.26
CA GLY A 64 -12.89 -12.05 6.08
C GLY A 64 -11.39 -11.91 6.19
N SER A 65 -10.74 -11.36 5.16
CA SER A 65 -9.28 -11.33 5.13
C SER A 65 -8.72 -10.08 4.49
N ILE A 66 -7.48 -9.77 4.89
CA ILE A 66 -6.63 -8.74 4.30
C ILE A 66 -5.31 -9.41 3.98
N VAL A 67 -4.85 -9.30 2.75
CA VAL A 67 -3.59 -9.90 2.30
C VAL A 67 -2.69 -8.81 1.74
N LEU A 68 -1.53 -8.65 2.36
CA LEU A 68 -0.43 -7.87 1.78
C LEU A 68 0.42 -8.84 0.97
N ARG A 69 0.60 -8.55 -0.30
CA ARG A 69 1.41 -9.39 -1.18
C ARG A 69 2.52 -8.59 -1.83
N LEU A 70 3.69 -9.21 -1.93
CA LEU A 70 4.86 -8.65 -2.61
C LEU A 70 5.30 -9.62 -3.70
N GLU A 71 5.50 -9.09 -4.90
CA GLU A 71 6.02 -9.85 -6.02
C GLU A 71 6.82 -8.93 -6.94
N LEU A 72 7.45 -9.48 -7.95
CA LEU A 72 8.10 -8.70 -8.99
C LEU A 72 7.13 -8.55 -10.17
N SER A 73 6.88 -7.31 -10.62
CA SER A 73 6.10 -7.10 -11.83
C SER A 73 6.96 -7.27 -13.07
N ASP A 74 8.25 -6.94 -12.95
CA ASP A 74 9.29 -7.26 -13.90
C ASP A 74 10.60 -7.34 -13.11
N ARG A 75 11.73 -7.57 -13.79
CA ARG A 75 13.01 -7.76 -13.08
C ARG A 75 13.55 -6.51 -12.39
N ASN A 76 12.95 -5.35 -12.66
CA ASN A 76 13.42 -4.07 -12.11
C ASN A 76 12.41 -3.41 -11.17
N THR A 77 11.26 -4.03 -10.95
CA THR A 77 10.14 -3.35 -10.28
C THR A 77 9.44 -4.30 -9.29
N ALA A 78 9.36 -3.86 -8.05
CA ALA A 78 8.56 -4.53 -7.03
C ALA A 78 7.10 -4.11 -7.17
N PHE A 79 6.20 -5.05 -6.94
CA PHE A 79 4.76 -4.85 -6.98
C PHE A 79 4.18 -5.25 -5.63
N PHE A 80 3.48 -4.30 -5.01
CA PHE A 80 2.84 -4.52 -3.71
C PHE A 80 1.33 -4.42 -3.90
N SER A 81 0.59 -5.29 -3.23
CA SER A 81 -0.87 -5.18 -3.21
C SER A 81 -1.41 -5.44 -1.82
N VAL A 82 -2.48 -4.72 -1.48
CA VAL A 82 -3.26 -4.93 -0.26
C VAL A 82 -4.68 -5.23 -0.70
N THR A 83 -5.08 -6.48 -0.53
CA THR A 83 -6.38 -6.97 -0.99
C THR A 83 -7.24 -7.28 0.23
N ASP A 84 -8.44 -6.70 0.28
CA ASP A 84 -9.40 -6.98 1.35
C ASP A 84 -10.70 -7.54 0.80
N THR A 85 -11.47 -8.17 1.67
CA THR A 85 -12.79 -8.71 1.36
C THR A 85 -13.90 -7.85 1.97
N GLY A 86 -13.63 -6.55 2.09
CA GLY A 86 -14.55 -5.60 2.71
C GLY A 86 -15.60 -5.05 1.75
N CYS A 87 -16.07 -3.85 2.04
CA CYS A 87 -17.19 -3.25 1.30
C CYS A 87 -16.83 -2.80 -0.13
N GLY A 88 -15.55 -2.74 -0.46
CA GLY A 88 -15.12 -2.28 -1.78
C GLY A 88 -15.24 -0.78 -1.95
N ILE A 89 -14.85 -0.31 -3.13
CA ILE A 89 -14.86 1.10 -3.49
C ILE A 89 -15.66 1.26 -4.78
N PRO A 90 -16.71 2.07 -4.78
CA PRO A 90 -17.48 2.31 -6.00
C PRO A 90 -16.56 2.79 -7.13
N LEU A 91 -16.80 2.28 -8.33
CA LEU A 91 -15.96 2.56 -9.49
C LEU A 91 -15.76 4.05 -9.72
N GLU A 92 -16.83 4.83 -9.58
CA GLU A 92 -16.80 6.28 -9.80
C GLU A 92 -15.95 7.04 -8.76
N LYS A 93 -15.63 6.40 -7.63
CA LYS A 93 -14.80 7.01 -6.59
C LYS A 93 -13.35 6.59 -6.65
N GLN A 94 -13.01 5.53 -7.39
CA GLN A 94 -11.67 4.96 -7.37
C GLN A 94 -10.59 5.93 -7.84
N GLY A 95 -10.90 6.80 -8.77
CA GLY A 95 -9.96 7.82 -9.24
C GLY A 95 -9.75 8.97 -8.28
N LEU A 96 -10.63 9.11 -7.28
CA LEU A 96 -10.63 10.27 -6.37
C LEU A 96 -10.05 9.97 -5.00
N ILE A 97 -9.89 8.71 -4.62
CA ILE A 97 -9.56 8.34 -3.24
C ILE A 97 -8.17 8.76 -2.79
N PHE A 98 -7.29 9.07 -3.73
CA PHE A 98 -5.94 9.56 -3.41
C PHE A 98 -5.88 11.08 -3.31
N GLU A 99 -6.98 11.77 -3.57
CA GLU A 99 -7.05 13.20 -3.40
C GLU A 99 -7.09 13.57 -1.93
N ARG A 100 -6.51 14.71 -1.62
CA ARG A 100 -6.44 15.20 -0.26
C ARG A 100 -7.83 15.43 0.30
N PHE A 101 -8.08 14.93 1.53
CA PHE A 101 -9.35 15.04 2.25
C PHE A 101 -10.50 14.24 1.65
N GLU A 102 -10.26 13.41 0.61
CA GLU A 102 -11.31 12.55 0.10
C GLU A 102 -11.60 11.43 1.08
N LYS A 103 -12.89 11.16 1.31
CA LYS A 103 -13.34 10.07 2.17
C LYS A 103 -14.34 9.20 1.40
N LEU A 104 -14.26 7.89 1.60
CA LEU A 104 -15.15 6.94 0.94
C LEU A 104 -16.57 7.02 1.48
N ASN A 105 -16.72 7.33 2.75
CA ASN A 105 -18.02 7.59 3.37
C ASN A 105 -17.83 8.51 4.57
N ASP A 106 -18.94 9.10 5.03
CA ASP A 106 -18.91 10.08 6.12
C ASP A 106 -18.56 9.47 7.47
N PHE A 107 -18.61 8.15 7.59
CA PHE A 107 -18.30 7.46 8.83
C PHE A 107 -16.85 6.98 8.88
N ALA A 108 -16.10 7.13 7.80
CA ALA A 108 -14.68 6.76 7.79
C ALA A 108 -13.93 7.61 8.80
N GLN A 109 -13.17 6.96 9.66
CA GLN A 109 -12.34 7.64 10.62
C GLN A 109 -11.07 8.17 9.94
N GLY A 110 -10.62 9.33 10.38
CA GLY A 110 -9.38 9.90 9.91
C GLY A 110 -9.59 11.18 9.12
N SER A 111 -8.50 11.82 8.79
CA SER A 111 -8.48 13.15 8.16
C SER A 111 -8.68 13.12 6.65
N GLY A 112 -8.63 11.95 6.01
CA GLY A 112 -8.60 11.82 4.56
C GLY A 112 -7.24 12.09 3.95
N LEU A 113 -6.19 12.18 4.77
CA LEU A 113 -4.83 12.46 4.30
C LEU A 113 -3.99 11.20 4.06
N GLY A 114 -4.37 10.07 4.67
CA GLY A 114 -3.55 8.85 4.61
C GLY A 114 -3.26 8.36 3.20
N LEU A 115 -4.27 8.31 2.34
CA LEU A 115 -4.09 7.85 0.96
C LEU A 115 -3.37 8.88 0.09
N SER A 116 -3.62 10.17 0.30
CA SER A 116 -2.88 11.20 -0.46
C SER A 116 -1.41 11.22 -0.09
N ILE A 117 -1.08 10.95 1.17
CA ILE A 117 0.31 10.82 1.62
C ILE A 117 0.95 9.60 0.96
N CYS A 118 0.24 8.48 0.86
CA CYS A 118 0.73 7.30 0.16
C CYS A 118 1.09 7.62 -1.30
N GLN A 119 0.22 8.37 -1.98
CA GLN A 119 0.48 8.75 -3.36
C GLN A 119 1.74 9.64 -3.47
N LEU A 120 1.91 10.60 -2.57
CA LEU A 120 3.10 11.44 -2.56
C LEU A 120 4.38 10.63 -2.36
N ILE A 121 4.37 9.71 -1.41
CA ILE A 121 5.54 8.88 -1.12
C ILE A 121 5.86 7.96 -2.29
N VAL A 122 4.85 7.26 -2.81
CA VAL A 122 5.03 6.33 -3.92
C VAL A 122 5.56 7.07 -5.16
N THR A 123 5.01 8.25 -5.44
CA THR A 123 5.47 9.09 -6.56
C THR A 123 6.91 9.55 -6.34
N TYR A 124 7.26 9.95 -5.13
CA TYR A 124 8.64 10.32 -4.79
C TYR A 124 9.62 9.17 -5.06
N MET A 125 9.18 7.94 -4.79
CA MET A 125 10.00 6.73 -5.06
C MET A 125 9.97 6.30 -6.53
N ARG A 126 9.29 7.05 -7.40
CA ARG A 126 9.16 6.78 -8.84
C ARG A 126 8.26 5.58 -9.15
N GLY A 127 7.38 5.23 -8.23
CA GLY A 127 6.36 4.22 -8.43
C GLY A 127 5.01 4.83 -8.79
N ARG A 128 4.01 3.96 -8.87
CA ARG A 128 2.62 4.31 -9.11
C ARG A 128 1.74 3.61 -8.09
N ILE A 129 0.62 4.23 -7.73
CA ILE A 129 -0.37 3.65 -6.82
C ILE A 129 -1.75 3.79 -7.45
N TRP A 130 -2.57 2.74 -7.35
CA TRP A 130 -3.93 2.73 -7.90
C TRP A 130 -4.79 1.71 -7.20
N VAL A 131 -6.10 1.74 -7.50
CA VAL A 131 -7.05 0.70 -7.09
C VAL A 131 -7.31 -0.18 -8.29
N ASP A 132 -7.27 -1.50 -8.09
CA ASP A 132 -7.56 -2.47 -9.14
C ASP A 132 -9.08 -2.52 -9.38
N SER A 133 -9.52 -1.91 -10.48
CA SER A 133 -10.95 -1.84 -10.83
C SER A 133 -11.54 -3.19 -11.23
N ASN A 134 -10.71 -4.18 -11.52
CA ASN A 134 -11.16 -5.51 -11.90
C ASN A 134 -11.45 -6.40 -10.68
N TYR A 135 -10.97 -6.00 -9.50
CA TYR A 135 -11.25 -6.74 -8.28
C TYR A 135 -12.54 -6.20 -7.66
N THR A 136 -13.55 -7.07 -7.51
CA THR A 136 -14.90 -6.66 -7.09
C THR A 136 -15.39 -7.30 -5.79
N GLN A 137 -14.57 -8.12 -5.14
CA GLN A 137 -14.93 -8.81 -3.89
C GLN A 137 -14.51 -8.04 -2.64
N GLY A 138 -14.16 -6.81 -2.80
CA GLY A 138 -13.65 -5.90 -1.80
C GLY A 138 -12.85 -4.82 -2.49
N ALA A 139 -11.75 -4.40 -1.90
CA ALA A 139 -10.84 -3.44 -2.51
C ALA A 139 -9.45 -4.04 -2.64
N ARG A 140 -8.75 -3.69 -3.71
CA ARG A 140 -7.37 -4.08 -3.93
C ARG A 140 -6.57 -2.85 -4.29
N PHE A 141 -5.70 -2.44 -3.39
CA PHE A 141 -4.78 -1.33 -3.62
C PHE A 141 -3.46 -1.89 -4.09
N CYS A 142 -2.94 -1.30 -5.15
CA CYS A 142 -1.70 -1.74 -5.77
C CYS A 142 -0.73 -0.58 -5.87
N PHE A 143 0.56 -0.86 -5.65
CA PHE A 143 1.58 0.11 -6.01
C PHE A 143 2.85 -0.58 -6.46
N THR A 144 3.63 0.14 -7.25
CA THR A 144 4.93 -0.31 -7.74
C THR A 144 6.05 0.50 -7.10
N HIS A 145 7.24 -0.09 -7.09
CA HIS A 145 8.42 0.55 -6.56
C HIS A 145 9.63 0.03 -7.34
N PRO A 146 10.39 0.90 -8.01
CA PRO A 146 11.60 0.43 -8.70
C PRO A 146 12.58 -0.18 -7.70
N LEU A 147 13.34 -1.18 -8.10
CA LEU A 147 14.35 -1.77 -7.22
C LEU A 147 15.48 -0.80 -6.93
N LYS A 148 15.80 0.07 -7.88
CA LYS A 148 16.82 1.09 -7.72
C LYS A 148 16.22 2.48 -7.81
N TYR A 149 16.63 3.34 -6.91
CA TYR A 149 16.14 4.72 -6.90
C TYR A 149 16.84 5.54 -7.97
N LYS A 150 16.04 6.23 -8.78
CA LYS A 150 16.54 7.19 -9.78
C LYS A 150 15.98 8.55 -9.41
N PRO A 151 16.82 9.51 -9.00
CA PRO A 151 16.33 10.84 -8.72
C PRO A 151 15.73 11.45 -9.99
N LYS A 152 14.82 12.42 -9.80
CA LYS A 152 14.24 13.14 -10.91
C LYS A 152 15.33 13.83 -11.69
N ALA A 153 15.31 13.71 -13.03
CA ALA A 153 16.30 14.35 -13.87
C ALA A 153 16.24 15.88 -13.72
N GLU A 154 17.41 16.54 -13.75
CA GLU A 154 17.49 17.99 -13.68
C GLU A 154 16.68 18.60 -14.83
N GLY A 155 15.85 19.60 -14.51
CA GLY A 155 14.98 20.22 -15.50
C GLY A 155 13.72 19.45 -15.83
N ALA A 156 13.53 18.26 -15.29
CA ALA A 156 12.29 17.50 -15.47
C ALA A 156 11.15 18.13 -14.68
N VAL A 157 9.94 18.06 -15.21
CA VAL A 157 8.76 18.69 -14.64
C VAL A 157 7.77 17.63 -14.18
#